data_67761272f117e61cf89c88ee5821e479
#
_entry.id   67761272f117e61cf89c88ee5821e479
#
_cell.length_a   1.000
_cell.length_b   1.000
_cell.length_c   1.000
_cell.angle_alpha   90.00
_cell.angle_beta   90.00
_cell.angle_gamma   90.00
#
_symmetry.space_group_name_H-M   'P 1'
#
loop_
_entity.id
_entity.type
_entity.pdbx_description
1 polymer ?
#
loop_
_entity_poly.entity_id
_entity_poly.type
_entity_poly.pdbx_seq_one_letter_code
_entity_poly.pdbx_strand_id
1 'polypeptide(L)'
;SARQMAAAGEPFAYAELERAFMLGTQAVQCDLHAVVMSAMGEEAPRLLIDGVLHRRAVQATTTFYSLAGPVPVTRWLYRPLEKRDAPTVDPVALRIGTVAGTWTPGTASAMAFVVQQGPVREAAQLARQLGVLPYSAASFHRVTLALGERYEAHQNTIEDALIARRVVPAHATGIALSLDRTAGSFEVPRRRGRGRPKGRRKHPRKRKARGPIARVWKMIYCACWTLHDKDGRAIETVRYGCMPDDDAEYVAAALLADVAALRAQRPDLLVEVICDGAPEMWNLLDGAVAEAGLTDSVRRLVDLWHLLGYVGKALRARYDETRASQELARWKLRLLNQSTAAARLLK
;
A
#
# COMPACT_ATOMS: atom_id res chain seq x y z
N SER A 1 28.69 -27.66 -19.35
CA SER A 1 28.27 -28.17 -18.03
C SER A 1 28.80 -27.25 -16.95
N ALA A 2 28.16 -27.28 -15.74
CA ALA A 2 28.57 -26.47 -14.58
C ALA A 2 30.06 -26.63 -14.23
N ARG A 3 30.62 -27.82 -14.43
CA ARG A 3 32.08 -28.08 -14.24
C ARG A 3 32.96 -27.36 -15.24
N GLN A 4 32.51 -27.20 -16.49
CA GLN A 4 33.27 -26.46 -17.52
C GLN A 4 33.22 -24.95 -17.29
N MET A 5 32.09 -24.43 -16.84
CA MET A 5 31.98 -23.02 -16.46
C MET A 5 32.76 -22.70 -15.19
N ALA A 6 32.80 -23.59 -14.20
CA ALA A 6 33.60 -23.42 -12.98
C ALA A 6 35.13 -23.48 -13.28
N ALA A 7 35.54 -24.22 -14.28
CA ALA A 7 36.94 -24.35 -14.68
C ALA A 7 37.47 -23.15 -15.54
N ALA A 8 36.58 -22.33 -16.08
CA ALA A 8 36.95 -21.19 -16.93
C ALA A 8 37.60 -20.03 -16.16
N GLY A 9 37.48 -19.98 -14.83
CA GLY A 9 38.17 -19.00 -13.96
C GLY A 9 37.79 -17.53 -14.21
N GLU A 10 36.79 -17.24 -15.03
CA GLU A 10 36.34 -15.88 -15.30
C GLU A 10 35.24 -15.45 -14.34
N PRO A 11 35.29 -14.25 -13.73
CA PRO A 11 34.28 -13.76 -12.80
C PRO A 11 32.85 -13.74 -13.40
N PHE A 12 32.73 -13.54 -14.72
CA PHE A 12 31.46 -13.55 -15.43
C PHE A 12 30.83 -14.93 -15.56
N ALA A 13 31.63 -16.00 -15.62
CA ALA A 13 31.15 -17.37 -15.72
C ALA A 13 30.41 -17.79 -14.42
N TYR A 14 30.82 -17.31 -13.27
CA TYR A 14 30.14 -17.61 -11.99
C TYR A 14 28.78 -16.92 -11.91
N ALA A 15 28.65 -15.68 -12.36
CA ALA A 15 27.37 -14.98 -12.38
C ALA A 15 26.34 -15.66 -13.32
N GLU A 16 26.79 -16.26 -14.42
CA GLU A 16 25.93 -17.07 -15.29
C GLU A 16 25.51 -18.38 -14.60
N LEU A 17 26.40 -19.00 -13.86
CA LEU A 17 26.12 -20.21 -13.07
C LEU A 17 25.08 -19.91 -11.95
N GLU A 18 25.23 -18.80 -11.24
CA GLU A 18 24.22 -18.37 -10.24
C GLU A 18 22.85 -18.20 -10.85
N ARG A 19 22.76 -17.54 -12.02
CA ARG A 19 21.49 -17.40 -12.74
C ARG A 19 20.91 -18.75 -13.17
N ALA A 20 21.75 -19.67 -13.64
CA ALA A 20 21.32 -21.01 -14.00
C ALA A 20 20.78 -21.79 -12.79
N PHE A 21 21.40 -21.66 -11.63
CA PHE A 21 20.92 -22.27 -10.37
C PHE A 21 19.58 -21.67 -9.95
N MET A 22 19.42 -20.34 -10.00
CA MET A 22 18.15 -19.70 -9.71
C MET A 22 17.02 -20.24 -10.62
N LEU A 23 17.24 -20.27 -11.93
CA LEU A 23 16.25 -20.75 -12.88
C LEU A 23 15.92 -22.23 -12.66
N GLY A 24 16.92 -23.06 -12.39
CA GLY A 24 16.73 -24.48 -12.05
C GLY A 24 15.91 -24.67 -10.76
N THR A 25 16.20 -23.89 -9.75
CA THR A 25 15.44 -23.93 -8.48
C THR A 25 13.99 -23.46 -8.67
N GLN A 26 13.79 -22.42 -9.47
CA GLN A 26 12.43 -21.93 -9.80
C GLN A 26 11.63 -23.00 -10.57
N ALA A 27 12.24 -23.74 -11.49
CA ALA A 27 11.57 -24.83 -12.20
C ALA A 27 11.10 -25.92 -11.23
N VAL A 28 11.97 -26.36 -10.31
CA VAL A 28 11.60 -27.33 -9.28
C VAL A 28 10.44 -26.81 -8.40
N GLN A 29 10.49 -25.54 -8.00
CA GLN A 29 9.40 -24.93 -7.23
C GLN A 29 8.08 -24.91 -8.02
N CYS A 30 8.11 -24.59 -9.32
CA CYS A 30 6.92 -24.64 -10.18
C CYS A 30 6.34 -26.06 -10.25
N ASP A 31 7.18 -27.07 -10.39
CA ASP A 31 6.76 -28.48 -10.40
C ASP A 31 6.11 -28.89 -9.07
N LEU A 32 6.69 -28.50 -7.95
CA LEU A 32 6.11 -28.72 -6.62
C LEU A 32 4.75 -28.03 -6.47
N HIS A 33 4.63 -26.79 -6.92
CA HIS A 33 3.35 -26.08 -6.94
C HIS A 33 2.32 -26.82 -7.82
N ALA A 34 2.73 -27.32 -9.01
CA ALA A 34 1.84 -28.04 -9.89
C ALA A 34 1.30 -29.32 -9.23
N VAL A 35 2.14 -30.08 -8.54
CA VAL A 35 1.74 -31.29 -7.79
C VAL A 35 0.74 -30.93 -6.69
N VAL A 36 1.04 -29.94 -5.86
CA VAL A 36 0.16 -29.51 -4.75
C VAL A 36 -1.17 -28.98 -5.28
N MET A 37 -1.15 -28.11 -6.29
CA MET A 37 -2.38 -27.55 -6.88
C MET A 37 -3.23 -28.61 -7.56
N SER A 38 -2.61 -29.59 -8.22
CA SER A 38 -3.32 -30.71 -8.82
C SER A 38 -4.00 -31.59 -7.76
N ALA A 39 -3.33 -31.81 -6.62
CA ALA A 39 -3.91 -32.56 -5.49
C ALA A 39 -5.07 -31.78 -4.81
N MET A 40 -5.17 -30.46 -4.99
CA MET A 40 -6.33 -29.65 -4.57
C MET A 40 -7.50 -29.75 -5.55
N GLY A 41 -7.34 -30.42 -6.67
CA GLY A 41 -8.38 -30.67 -7.66
C GLY A 41 -9.49 -31.57 -7.06
N GLU A 42 -10.64 -31.57 -7.72
CA GLU A 42 -11.79 -32.36 -7.33
C GLU A 42 -12.29 -33.15 -8.52
N GLU A 43 -12.60 -34.42 -8.31
CA GLU A 43 -13.07 -35.33 -9.38
C GLU A 43 -14.52 -35.76 -9.18
N ALA A 44 -15.13 -35.40 -8.06
CA ALA A 44 -16.52 -35.74 -7.78
C ALA A 44 -17.46 -35.22 -8.89
N PRO A 45 -18.49 -35.99 -9.29
CA PRO A 45 -19.40 -35.57 -10.35
C PRO A 45 -20.24 -34.33 -9.97
N ARG A 46 -20.39 -34.08 -8.68
CA ARG A 46 -21.11 -32.92 -8.13
C ARG A 46 -20.40 -32.37 -6.92
N LEU A 47 -20.42 -31.06 -6.74
CA LEU A 47 -19.88 -30.34 -5.59
C LEU A 47 -20.88 -29.31 -5.07
N LEU A 48 -20.92 -29.14 -3.76
CA LEU A 48 -21.62 -28.06 -3.12
C LEU A 48 -20.60 -26.91 -2.92
N ILE A 49 -20.81 -25.79 -3.58
CA ILE A 49 -19.96 -24.58 -3.50
C ILE A 49 -20.86 -23.42 -3.08
N ASP A 50 -20.57 -22.80 -1.95
CA ASP A 50 -21.35 -21.68 -1.36
C ASP A 50 -22.86 -21.98 -1.29
N GLY A 51 -23.23 -23.20 -0.88
CA GLY A 51 -24.63 -23.64 -0.77
C GLY A 51 -25.31 -23.95 -2.10
N VAL A 52 -24.63 -23.81 -3.24
CA VAL A 52 -25.18 -24.12 -4.57
C VAL A 52 -24.59 -25.45 -5.09
N LEU A 53 -25.45 -26.31 -5.60
CA LEU A 53 -25.01 -27.59 -6.19
C LEU A 53 -24.48 -27.35 -7.61
N HIS A 54 -23.23 -27.77 -7.83
CA HIS A 54 -22.53 -27.67 -9.12
C HIS A 54 -22.29 -29.06 -9.68
N ARG A 55 -22.32 -29.22 -11.00
CA ARG A 55 -21.91 -30.40 -11.71
C ARG A 55 -20.56 -30.22 -12.37
N ARG A 56 -19.81 -31.30 -12.49
CA ARG A 56 -18.59 -31.35 -13.29
C ARG A 56 -18.90 -31.00 -14.75
N ALA A 57 -18.18 -30.01 -15.32
CA ALA A 57 -18.49 -29.48 -16.64
C ALA A 57 -17.42 -29.80 -17.68
N VAL A 58 -16.19 -29.38 -17.46
CA VAL A 58 -15.10 -29.55 -18.44
C VAL A 58 -13.76 -29.64 -17.70
N GLN A 59 -12.86 -30.45 -18.23
CA GLN A 59 -11.48 -30.48 -17.82
C GLN A 59 -10.71 -29.39 -18.61
N ALA A 60 -9.91 -28.59 -17.92
CA ALA A 60 -9.14 -27.56 -18.56
C ALA A 60 -7.79 -27.37 -17.87
N THR A 61 -6.78 -27.02 -18.67
CA THR A 61 -5.47 -26.59 -18.17
C THR A 61 -5.45 -25.08 -18.06
N THR A 62 -5.10 -24.56 -16.90
CA THR A 62 -4.92 -23.13 -16.67
C THR A 62 -3.55 -22.90 -16.05
N THR A 63 -2.92 -21.80 -16.43
CA THR A 63 -1.67 -21.36 -15.81
C THR A 63 -1.98 -20.52 -14.59
N PHE A 64 -1.60 -21.02 -13.41
CA PHE A 64 -1.53 -20.22 -12.18
C PHE A 64 -0.18 -19.53 -12.12
N TYR A 65 -0.13 -18.40 -11.42
CA TYR A 65 1.09 -17.62 -11.29
C TYR A 65 1.53 -17.60 -9.82
N SER A 66 2.65 -18.27 -9.55
CA SER A 66 3.26 -18.41 -8.22
C SER A 66 4.45 -17.46 -8.05
N LEU A 67 5.03 -17.38 -6.85
CA LEU A 67 6.26 -16.65 -6.60
C LEU A 67 7.43 -17.11 -7.49
N ALA A 68 7.47 -18.41 -7.80
CA ALA A 68 8.51 -19.00 -8.63
C ALA A 68 8.29 -18.80 -10.13
N GLY A 69 7.03 -18.61 -10.56
CA GLY A 69 6.71 -18.50 -11.98
C GLY A 69 5.35 -19.08 -12.35
N PRO A 70 5.11 -19.27 -13.66
CA PRO A 70 3.87 -19.84 -14.18
C PRO A 70 3.80 -21.35 -13.91
N VAL A 71 2.66 -21.81 -13.43
CA VAL A 71 2.37 -23.21 -13.05
C VAL A 71 1.16 -23.70 -13.82
N PRO A 72 1.31 -24.53 -14.86
CA PRO A 72 0.18 -25.12 -15.56
C PRO A 72 -0.45 -26.23 -14.72
N VAL A 73 -1.78 -26.17 -14.53
CA VAL A 73 -2.55 -27.14 -13.74
C VAL A 73 -3.76 -27.58 -14.53
N THR A 74 -3.91 -28.88 -14.71
CA THR A 74 -5.08 -29.50 -15.33
C THR A 74 -6.05 -29.96 -14.24
N ARG A 75 -7.29 -29.49 -14.31
CA ARG A 75 -8.33 -29.78 -13.31
C ARG A 75 -9.72 -29.66 -13.92
N TRP A 76 -10.70 -30.18 -13.18
CA TRP A 76 -12.10 -30.05 -13.55
C TRP A 76 -12.69 -28.72 -13.12
N LEU A 77 -13.44 -28.12 -14.02
CA LEU A 77 -14.27 -26.94 -13.76
C LEU A 77 -15.71 -27.38 -13.55
N TYR A 78 -16.42 -26.65 -12.70
CA TYR A 78 -17.78 -26.97 -12.28
C TYR A 78 -18.75 -25.85 -12.66
N ARG A 79 -20.01 -26.22 -12.92
CA ARG A 79 -21.07 -25.27 -13.30
C ARG A 79 -22.30 -25.51 -12.44
N PRO A 80 -23.01 -24.44 -12.01
CA PRO A 80 -24.26 -24.60 -11.27
C PRO A 80 -25.25 -25.50 -12.00
N LEU A 81 -25.88 -26.43 -11.27
CA LEU A 81 -26.75 -27.45 -11.84
C LEU A 81 -27.96 -26.81 -12.55
N GLU A 82 -28.52 -25.76 -11.98
CA GLU A 82 -29.75 -25.12 -12.43
C GLU A 82 -29.55 -24.12 -13.58
N LYS A 83 -28.31 -23.69 -13.84
CA LYS A 83 -28.00 -22.62 -14.82
C LYS A 83 -27.00 -23.12 -15.86
N ARG A 84 -27.51 -23.56 -17.02
CA ARG A 84 -26.67 -24.07 -18.11
C ARG A 84 -25.63 -23.07 -18.65
N ASP A 85 -26.00 -21.82 -18.72
CA ASP A 85 -25.17 -20.74 -19.30
C ASP A 85 -24.34 -19.98 -18.25
N ALA A 86 -24.38 -20.39 -16.98
CA ALA A 86 -23.56 -19.78 -15.95
C ALA A 86 -22.06 -20.04 -16.20
N PRO A 87 -21.18 -19.10 -15.81
CA PRO A 87 -19.74 -19.32 -15.86
C PRO A 87 -19.34 -20.54 -15.02
N THR A 88 -18.26 -21.18 -15.42
CA THR A 88 -17.70 -22.28 -14.65
C THR A 88 -16.91 -21.75 -13.45
N VAL A 89 -16.94 -22.53 -12.37
CA VAL A 89 -16.18 -22.28 -11.14
C VAL A 89 -14.99 -23.23 -11.11
N ASP A 90 -13.87 -22.73 -10.65
CA ASP A 90 -12.62 -23.46 -10.48
C ASP A 90 -12.40 -23.77 -8.99
N PRO A 91 -12.58 -25.04 -8.53
CA PRO A 91 -12.38 -25.38 -7.12
C PRO A 91 -10.94 -25.16 -6.64
N VAL A 92 -9.95 -25.35 -7.51
CA VAL A 92 -8.55 -25.14 -7.19
C VAL A 92 -8.30 -23.66 -6.92
N ALA A 93 -8.78 -22.78 -7.81
CA ALA A 93 -8.66 -21.33 -7.63
C ALA A 93 -9.34 -20.84 -6.35
N LEU A 94 -10.51 -21.39 -6.01
CA LEU A 94 -11.21 -21.07 -4.75
C LEU A 94 -10.42 -21.52 -3.52
N ARG A 95 -9.92 -22.77 -3.52
CA ARG A 95 -9.14 -23.31 -2.39
C ARG A 95 -7.84 -22.57 -2.16
N ILE A 96 -7.17 -22.15 -3.23
CA ILE A 96 -5.96 -21.31 -3.15
C ILE A 96 -6.30 -19.87 -2.71
N GLY A 97 -7.51 -19.39 -3.00
CA GLY A 97 -7.90 -17.99 -2.77
C GLY A 97 -7.23 -17.03 -3.76
N THR A 98 -7.20 -17.41 -5.05
CA THR A 98 -6.50 -16.65 -6.08
C THR A 98 -6.97 -15.20 -6.18
N VAL A 99 -6.04 -14.30 -6.55
CA VAL A 99 -6.29 -12.90 -6.87
C VAL A 99 -6.24 -12.72 -8.39
N ALA A 100 -7.05 -11.82 -8.94
CA ALA A 100 -7.11 -11.55 -10.38
C ALA A 100 -7.23 -12.83 -11.24
N GLY A 101 -7.99 -13.81 -10.75
CA GLY A 101 -8.33 -15.08 -11.41
C GLY A 101 -7.34 -16.23 -11.18
N THR A 102 -6.03 -16.02 -11.36
CA THR A 102 -5.05 -17.13 -11.36
C THR A 102 -3.77 -16.84 -10.57
N TRP A 103 -3.68 -15.72 -9.88
CA TRP A 103 -2.50 -15.35 -9.11
C TRP A 103 -2.61 -15.89 -7.68
N THR A 104 -1.57 -16.55 -7.20
CA THR A 104 -1.56 -17.02 -5.81
C THR A 104 -1.52 -15.85 -4.84
N PRO A 105 -2.11 -15.97 -3.63
CA PRO A 105 -2.12 -14.89 -2.64
C PRO A 105 -0.71 -14.39 -2.27
N GLY A 106 0.25 -15.30 -2.14
CA GLY A 106 1.65 -14.94 -1.86
C GLY A 106 2.27 -14.09 -2.96
N THR A 107 2.01 -14.41 -4.23
CA THR A 107 2.48 -13.62 -5.37
C THR A 107 1.82 -12.24 -5.42
N ALA A 108 0.52 -12.17 -5.20
CA ALA A 108 -0.21 -10.91 -5.17
C ALA A 108 0.28 -10.00 -4.03
N SER A 109 0.48 -10.55 -2.84
CA SER A 109 1.03 -9.85 -1.68
C SER A 109 2.44 -9.32 -1.93
N ALA A 110 3.33 -10.16 -2.49
CA ALA A 110 4.69 -9.78 -2.81
C ALA A 110 4.74 -8.67 -3.88
N MET A 111 3.89 -8.76 -4.92
CA MET A 111 3.76 -7.69 -5.92
C MET A 111 3.30 -6.38 -5.30
N ALA A 112 2.28 -6.41 -4.43
CA ALA A 112 1.78 -5.23 -3.73
C ALA A 112 2.87 -4.61 -2.85
N PHE A 113 3.62 -5.42 -2.12
CA PHE A 113 4.73 -4.95 -1.29
C PHE A 113 5.81 -4.23 -2.11
N VAL A 114 6.22 -4.80 -3.24
CA VAL A 114 7.25 -4.17 -4.09
C VAL A 114 6.73 -2.88 -4.74
N VAL A 115 5.46 -2.83 -5.14
CA VAL A 115 4.83 -1.62 -5.71
C VAL A 115 4.73 -0.48 -4.70
N GLN A 116 4.64 -0.76 -3.42
CA GLN A 116 4.68 0.28 -2.37
C GLN A 116 6.02 1.01 -2.29
N GLN A 117 7.09 0.43 -2.84
CA GLN A 117 8.43 1.03 -2.81
C GLN A 117 8.69 2.04 -3.95
N GLY A 118 7.82 2.08 -4.96
CA GLY A 118 7.99 3.00 -6.09
C GLY A 118 7.05 2.73 -7.27
N PRO A 119 7.25 3.43 -8.39
CA PRO A 119 6.44 3.26 -9.58
C PRO A 119 6.40 1.82 -10.07
N VAL A 120 5.25 1.35 -10.56
CA VAL A 120 5.03 -0.05 -10.99
C VAL A 120 6.09 -0.59 -11.95
N ARG A 121 6.60 0.27 -12.85
CA ARG A 121 7.65 -0.14 -13.81
C ARG A 121 8.97 -0.42 -13.11
N GLU A 122 9.35 0.42 -12.17
CA GLU A 122 10.57 0.29 -11.37
C GLU A 122 10.45 -0.91 -10.42
N ALA A 123 9.31 -1.09 -9.78
CA ALA A 123 8.98 -2.24 -8.96
C ALA A 123 9.15 -3.57 -9.73
N ALA A 124 8.57 -3.66 -10.93
CA ALA A 124 8.71 -4.84 -11.78
C ALA A 124 10.15 -5.05 -12.28
N GLN A 125 10.90 -3.99 -12.52
CA GLN A 125 12.31 -4.06 -12.90
C GLN A 125 13.17 -4.54 -11.74
N LEU A 126 12.96 -3.99 -10.55
CA LEU A 126 13.66 -4.39 -9.31
C LEU A 126 13.45 -5.87 -9.02
N ALA A 127 12.18 -6.33 -9.01
CA ALA A 127 11.85 -7.73 -8.79
C ALA A 127 12.54 -8.65 -9.80
N ARG A 128 12.60 -8.26 -11.06
CA ARG A 128 13.29 -9.03 -12.11
C ARG A 128 14.81 -9.06 -11.90
N GLN A 129 15.42 -7.95 -11.49
CA GLN A 129 16.87 -7.90 -11.20
C GLN A 129 17.22 -8.80 -10.01
N LEU A 130 16.35 -8.87 -9.01
CA LEU A 130 16.51 -9.76 -7.87
C LEU A 130 16.18 -11.23 -8.20
N GLY A 131 15.75 -11.54 -9.42
CA GLY A 131 15.42 -12.89 -9.86
C GLY A 131 14.14 -13.45 -9.23
N VAL A 132 13.28 -12.58 -8.67
CA VAL A 132 11.98 -12.94 -8.08
C VAL A 132 10.85 -12.34 -8.90
N LEU A 133 9.65 -12.93 -8.82
CA LEU A 133 8.45 -12.40 -9.51
C LEU A 133 8.71 -12.07 -11.01
N PRO A 134 8.95 -13.07 -11.87
CA PRO A 134 9.38 -12.86 -13.26
C PRO A 134 8.22 -12.35 -14.15
N TYR A 135 7.51 -11.32 -13.72
CA TYR A 135 6.29 -10.85 -14.35
C TYR A 135 6.43 -9.44 -14.93
N SER A 136 5.52 -9.09 -15.84
CA SER A 136 5.51 -7.79 -16.50
C SER A 136 4.96 -6.68 -15.59
N ALA A 137 5.33 -5.43 -15.87
CA ALA A 137 4.75 -4.28 -15.17
C ALA A 137 3.22 -4.21 -15.31
N ALA A 138 2.66 -4.66 -16.45
CA ALA A 138 1.21 -4.73 -16.63
C ALA A 138 0.57 -5.78 -15.70
N SER A 139 1.26 -6.89 -15.43
CA SER A 139 0.82 -7.88 -14.45
C SER A 139 0.85 -7.32 -13.04
N PHE A 140 1.93 -6.65 -12.64
CA PHE A 140 2.01 -5.96 -11.35
C PHE A 140 0.84 -5.00 -11.17
N HIS A 141 0.60 -4.12 -12.14
CA HIS A 141 -0.51 -3.16 -12.08
C HIS A 141 -1.87 -3.86 -11.91
N ARG A 142 -2.16 -4.87 -12.75
CA ARG A 142 -3.44 -5.57 -12.70
C ARG A 142 -3.67 -6.31 -11.39
N VAL A 143 -2.65 -6.99 -10.88
CA VAL A 143 -2.76 -7.79 -9.65
C VAL A 143 -2.89 -6.91 -8.42
N THR A 144 -2.10 -5.84 -8.35
CA THR A 144 -2.18 -4.91 -7.21
C THR A 144 -3.50 -4.13 -7.21
N LEU A 145 -4.02 -3.76 -8.38
CA LEU A 145 -5.35 -3.15 -8.48
C LEU A 145 -6.45 -4.10 -7.98
N ALA A 146 -6.46 -5.36 -8.46
CA ALA A 146 -7.43 -6.35 -8.02
C ALA A 146 -7.33 -6.69 -6.51
N LEU A 147 -6.11 -6.62 -5.95
CA LEU A 147 -5.92 -6.78 -4.50
C LEU A 147 -6.48 -5.57 -3.74
N GLY A 148 -6.27 -4.36 -4.25
CA GLY A 148 -6.85 -3.12 -3.70
C GLY A 148 -8.38 -3.16 -3.70
N GLU A 149 -9.00 -3.46 -4.84
CA GLU A 149 -10.45 -3.60 -4.96
C GLU A 149 -11.03 -4.63 -3.97
N ARG A 150 -10.32 -5.76 -3.78
CA ARG A 150 -10.71 -6.77 -2.78
C ARG A 150 -10.57 -6.28 -1.35
N TYR A 151 -9.52 -5.49 -1.07
CA TYR A 151 -9.34 -4.86 0.24
C TYR A 151 -10.44 -3.85 0.51
N GLU A 152 -10.72 -2.93 -0.41
CA GLU A 152 -11.78 -1.93 -0.28
C GLU A 152 -13.14 -2.56 -0.01
N ALA A 153 -13.48 -3.66 -0.70
CA ALA A 153 -14.73 -4.37 -0.50
C ALA A 153 -14.91 -4.98 0.91
N HIS A 154 -13.81 -5.17 1.66
CA HIS A 154 -13.80 -5.80 2.99
C HIS A 154 -13.04 -4.99 4.04
N GLN A 155 -12.75 -3.73 3.75
CA GLN A 155 -11.85 -2.88 4.51
C GLN A 155 -12.20 -2.86 6.01
N ASN A 156 -13.41 -2.49 6.36
CA ASN A 156 -13.84 -2.39 7.76
C ASN A 156 -13.65 -3.73 8.51
N THR A 157 -14.05 -4.85 7.89
CA THR A 157 -13.91 -6.17 8.50
C THR A 157 -12.44 -6.55 8.72
N ILE A 158 -11.57 -6.19 7.77
CA ILE A 158 -10.12 -6.48 7.86
C ILE A 158 -9.48 -5.60 8.92
N GLU A 159 -9.78 -4.31 8.93
CA GLU A 159 -9.24 -3.34 9.89
C GLU A 159 -9.70 -3.65 11.31
N ASP A 160 -10.98 -3.91 11.53
CA ASP A 160 -11.52 -4.35 12.82
C ASP A 160 -10.83 -5.63 13.34
N ALA A 161 -10.63 -6.61 12.45
CA ALA A 161 -9.96 -7.85 12.82
C ALA A 161 -8.46 -7.64 13.14
N LEU A 162 -7.81 -6.70 12.47
CA LEU A 162 -6.40 -6.35 12.74
C LEU A 162 -6.27 -5.66 14.09
N ILE A 163 -7.11 -4.68 14.38
CA ILE A 163 -7.06 -3.95 15.66
C ILE A 163 -7.46 -4.85 16.85
N ALA A 164 -8.45 -5.73 16.68
CA ALA A 164 -8.87 -6.67 17.71
C ALA A 164 -7.79 -7.70 18.10
N ARG A 165 -6.90 -8.05 17.17
CA ARG A 165 -5.78 -8.96 17.42
C ARG A 165 -4.55 -8.28 17.98
N ARG A 166 -4.50 -6.96 17.96
CA ARG A 166 -3.34 -6.22 18.39
C ARG A 166 -3.24 -6.25 19.91
N VAL A 167 -2.05 -6.52 20.40
CA VAL A 167 -1.71 -6.52 21.81
C VAL A 167 -0.75 -5.36 22.07
N VAL A 168 -1.14 -4.44 22.95
CA VAL A 168 -0.28 -3.33 23.34
C VAL A 168 0.86 -3.84 24.23
N PRO A 169 2.13 -3.69 23.84
CA PRO A 169 3.25 -4.16 24.63
C PRO A 169 3.31 -3.50 26.02
N ALA A 170 3.69 -4.27 27.05
CA ALA A 170 3.73 -3.77 28.42
C ALA A 170 4.67 -2.57 28.62
N HIS A 171 5.75 -2.48 27.83
CA HIS A 171 6.73 -1.38 27.90
C HIS A 171 6.31 -0.13 27.10
N ALA A 172 5.21 -0.16 26.38
CA ALA A 172 4.65 1.04 25.74
C ALA A 172 4.18 2.04 26.79
N THR A 173 4.52 3.32 26.60
CA THR A 173 4.18 4.42 27.52
C THR A 173 3.32 5.48 26.87
N GLY A 174 3.26 5.54 25.54
CA GLY A 174 2.45 6.52 24.85
C GLY A 174 2.19 6.19 23.39
N ILE A 175 1.26 6.97 22.83
CA ILE A 175 0.86 6.94 21.43
C ILE A 175 1.02 8.36 20.89
N ALA A 176 1.92 8.52 19.92
CA ALA A 176 2.00 9.74 19.14
C ALA A 176 1.20 9.55 17.84
N LEU A 177 0.28 10.46 17.55
CA LEU A 177 -0.49 10.42 16.32
C LEU A 177 -0.32 11.72 15.53
N SER A 178 -0.33 11.63 14.20
CA SER A 178 -0.24 12.77 13.33
C SER A 178 -1.13 12.63 12.11
N LEU A 179 -1.61 13.76 11.62
CA LEU A 179 -2.29 13.91 10.34
C LEU A 179 -1.63 15.06 9.58
N ASP A 180 -1.31 14.81 8.34
CA ASP A 180 -0.70 15.79 7.44
C ASP A 180 -1.30 15.67 6.04
N ARG A 181 -1.08 16.67 5.20
CA ARG A 181 -1.52 16.68 3.82
C ARG A 181 -0.40 17.09 2.88
N THR A 182 -0.37 16.47 1.72
CA THR A 182 0.56 16.80 0.66
C THR A 182 -0.16 17.00 -0.66
N ALA A 183 0.37 17.85 -1.53
CA ALA A 183 -0.19 18.03 -2.86
C ALA A 183 0.43 17.03 -3.83
N GLY A 184 -0.40 16.19 -4.44
CA GLY A 184 -0.02 15.24 -5.48
C GLY A 184 -0.41 15.72 -6.88
N SER A 185 0.44 15.46 -7.87
CA SER A 185 0.15 15.73 -9.27
C SER A 185 -0.47 14.51 -9.94
N PHE A 186 -1.70 14.62 -10.42
CA PHE A 186 -2.44 13.56 -11.07
C PHE A 186 -2.62 13.85 -12.56
N GLU A 187 -2.45 12.83 -13.38
CA GLU A 187 -2.74 12.89 -14.80
C GLU A 187 -4.17 12.44 -15.05
N VAL A 188 -5.03 13.38 -15.44
CA VAL A 188 -6.43 13.09 -15.76
C VAL A 188 -6.71 13.29 -17.25
N PRO A 189 -7.58 12.47 -17.87
CA PRO A 189 -8.00 12.68 -19.23
C PRO A 189 -8.67 14.05 -19.36
N ARG A 190 -8.20 14.92 -20.26
CA ARG A 190 -8.92 16.15 -20.56
C ARG A 190 -10.32 15.81 -21.02
N ARG A 191 -11.35 16.37 -20.36
CA ARG A 191 -12.72 16.31 -20.86
C ARG A 191 -12.71 16.85 -22.30
N ARG A 192 -13.15 16.03 -23.24
CA ARG A 192 -13.34 16.50 -24.62
C ARG A 192 -14.31 17.67 -24.57
N GLY A 193 -13.87 18.86 -24.95
CA GLY A 193 -14.78 19.98 -25.16
C GLY A 193 -15.91 19.55 -26.12
N ARG A 194 -17.14 19.96 -25.86
CA ARG A 194 -18.27 19.70 -26.72
C ARG A 194 -17.84 19.99 -28.15
N GLY A 195 -17.80 18.97 -28.98
CA GLY A 195 -17.30 19.07 -30.35
C GLY A 195 -18.14 20.05 -31.16
N ARG A 196 -17.46 20.88 -31.96
CA ARG A 196 -18.13 21.69 -33.01
C ARG A 196 -19.03 20.80 -33.83
N PRO A 197 -20.24 21.27 -34.27
CA PRO A 197 -21.13 20.50 -35.11
C PRO A 197 -20.42 19.96 -36.35
N LYS A 198 -20.75 18.74 -36.75
CA LYS A 198 -20.13 18.05 -37.89
C LYS A 198 -20.51 18.79 -39.20
N GLY A 199 -19.66 19.67 -39.68
CA GLY A 199 -19.69 20.09 -41.09
C GLY A 199 -19.15 18.96 -41.97
N ARG A 200 -19.71 18.78 -43.18
CA ARG A 200 -19.28 17.82 -44.21
C ARG A 200 -17.75 17.94 -44.43
N ARG A 201 -16.99 16.89 -44.17
CA ARG A 201 -15.51 16.85 -44.36
C ARG A 201 -15.16 16.15 -45.66
N LYS A 202 -14.35 16.80 -46.49
CA LYS A 202 -13.88 16.29 -47.79
C LYS A 202 -12.58 15.42 -47.74
N HIS A 203 -11.94 15.20 -46.57
CA HIS A 203 -10.68 14.48 -46.51
C HIS A 203 -10.62 13.46 -45.37
N PRO A 204 -9.91 12.27 -45.54
CA PRO A 204 -9.76 11.25 -44.50
C PRO A 204 -8.97 11.79 -43.33
N ARG A 205 -9.45 11.53 -42.13
CA ARG A 205 -8.80 11.95 -40.87
C ARG A 205 -7.53 11.14 -40.62
N LYS A 206 -6.36 11.79 -40.56
CA LYS A 206 -5.24 11.24 -39.80
C LYS A 206 -5.71 10.96 -38.38
N ARG A 207 -5.37 9.77 -37.83
CA ARG A 207 -5.66 9.40 -36.43
C ARG A 207 -5.24 10.58 -35.55
N LYS A 208 -6.18 11.22 -34.87
CA LYS A 208 -5.86 12.25 -33.89
C LYS A 208 -5.02 11.62 -32.80
N ALA A 209 -3.89 12.22 -32.51
CA ALA A 209 -3.15 11.94 -31.30
C ALA A 209 -4.11 11.93 -30.10
N ARG A 210 -3.89 11.03 -29.15
CA ARG A 210 -4.65 11.01 -27.89
C ARG A 210 -4.69 12.42 -27.33
N GLY A 211 -5.86 12.90 -26.94
CA GLY A 211 -6.04 14.25 -26.41
C GLY A 211 -5.05 14.51 -25.27
N PRO A 212 -4.59 15.74 -25.08
CA PRO A 212 -3.61 16.06 -24.07
C PRO A 212 -4.14 15.66 -22.69
N ILE A 213 -3.31 14.99 -21.92
CA ILE A 213 -3.53 14.71 -20.50
C ILE A 213 -3.42 16.03 -19.75
N ALA A 214 -4.38 16.31 -18.87
CA ALA A 214 -4.29 17.44 -17.95
C ALA A 214 -3.63 16.99 -16.66
N ARG A 215 -2.70 17.79 -16.13
CA ARG A 215 -2.18 17.61 -14.77
C ARG A 215 -3.03 18.43 -13.82
N VAL A 216 -3.53 17.77 -12.78
CA VAL A 216 -4.34 18.37 -11.72
C VAL A 216 -3.63 18.11 -10.40
N TRP A 217 -3.50 19.15 -9.57
CA TRP A 217 -2.99 19.01 -8.23
C TRP A 217 -4.17 18.75 -7.29
N LYS A 218 -4.06 17.70 -6.50
CA LYS A 218 -5.05 17.34 -5.48
C LYS A 218 -4.35 17.13 -4.14
N MET A 219 -5.03 17.41 -3.06
CA MET A 219 -4.53 17.15 -1.71
C MET A 219 -4.69 15.66 -1.39
N ILE A 220 -3.66 15.09 -0.81
CA ILE A 220 -3.60 13.72 -0.29
C ILE A 220 -3.40 13.83 1.21
N TYR A 221 -4.23 13.15 1.98
CA TYR A 221 -4.11 13.12 3.44
C TYR A 221 -3.36 11.85 3.87
N CYS A 222 -2.41 12.03 4.77
CA CYS A 222 -1.61 10.96 5.34
C CYS A 222 -1.65 11.08 6.85
N ALA A 223 -1.91 9.98 7.52
CA ALA A 223 -1.93 9.93 8.97
C ALA A 223 -1.08 8.77 9.49
N CYS A 224 -0.65 8.86 10.72
CA CYS A 224 -0.05 7.72 11.40
C CYS A 224 -0.27 7.81 12.91
N TRP A 225 -0.27 6.66 13.56
CA TRP A 225 0.01 6.57 14.99
C TRP A 225 1.26 5.72 15.23
N THR A 226 1.97 6.03 16.29
CA THR A 226 3.17 5.31 16.72
C THR A 226 3.09 5.05 18.21
N LEU A 227 3.17 3.77 18.60
CA LEU A 227 3.45 3.40 19.98
C LEU A 227 4.91 3.63 20.28
N HIS A 228 5.22 4.22 21.42
CA HIS A 228 6.60 4.45 21.86
C HIS A 228 6.83 4.03 23.31
N ASP A 229 8.07 3.72 23.62
CA ASP A 229 8.53 3.43 24.98
C ASP A 229 8.83 4.72 25.77
N LYS A 230 9.27 4.54 27.02
CA LYS A 230 9.66 5.65 27.91
C LYS A 230 10.83 6.51 27.39
N ASP A 231 11.65 5.95 26.49
CA ASP A 231 12.81 6.64 25.90
C ASP A 231 12.44 7.31 24.56
N GLY A 232 11.15 7.25 24.16
CA GLY A 232 10.62 7.80 22.90
C GLY A 232 10.97 6.96 21.68
N ARG A 233 11.40 5.71 21.86
CA ARG A 233 11.68 4.82 20.72
C ARG A 233 10.38 4.23 20.20
N ALA A 234 10.23 4.25 18.88
CA ALA A 234 9.09 3.65 18.21
C ALA A 234 9.09 2.12 18.39
N ILE A 235 7.98 1.59 18.89
CA ILE A 235 7.71 0.17 19.02
C ILE A 235 6.98 -0.33 17.78
N GLU A 236 5.92 0.38 17.40
CA GLU A 236 5.08 0.07 16.24
C GLU A 236 4.54 1.35 15.63
N THR A 237 4.44 1.38 14.30
CA THR A 237 3.84 2.50 13.57
C THR A 237 2.85 1.98 12.54
N VAL A 238 1.63 2.49 12.58
CA VAL A 238 0.62 2.27 11.53
C VAL A 238 0.40 3.55 10.76
N ARG A 239 0.28 3.42 9.44
CA ARG A 239 0.12 4.53 8.50
C ARG A 239 -1.20 4.41 7.79
N TYR A 240 -1.84 5.54 7.60
CA TYR A 240 -3.08 5.72 6.87
C TYR A 240 -2.84 6.67 5.69
N GLY A 241 -3.57 6.47 4.63
CA GLY A 241 -3.60 7.37 3.49
C GLY A 241 -4.93 7.26 2.78
N CYS A 242 -5.40 8.34 2.21
CA CYS A 242 -6.57 8.31 1.36
C CYS A 242 -6.28 8.87 -0.02
N MET A 243 -7.07 8.44 -0.99
CA MET A 243 -7.03 9.02 -2.33
C MET A 243 -7.58 10.44 -2.31
N PRO A 244 -7.18 11.30 -3.25
CA PRO A 244 -7.56 12.72 -3.24
C PRO A 244 -9.05 13.01 -3.38
N ASP A 245 -9.84 12.00 -3.75
CA ASP A 245 -11.29 12.11 -3.89
C ASP A 245 -12.04 11.56 -2.64
N ASP A 246 -11.30 11.01 -1.68
CA ASP A 246 -11.82 10.51 -0.42
C ASP A 246 -11.86 11.63 0.64
N ASP A 247 -12.72 11.46 1.63
CA ASP A 247 -12.90 12.43 2.70
C ASP A 247 -11.77 12.35 3.73
N ALA A 248 -11.18 13.51 4.05
CA ALA A 248 -10.16 13.62 5.08
C ALA A 248 -10.70 13.24 6.49
N GLU A 249 -11.99 13.43 6.72
CA GLU A 249 -12.68 13.07 7.97
C GLU A 249 -12.64 11.57 8.19
N TYR A 250 -12.78 10.78 7.11
CA TYR A 250 -12.67 9.31 7.21
C TYR A 250 -11.29 8.87 7.72
N VAL A 251 -10.20 9.45 7.22
CA VAL A 251 -8.83 9.09 7.67
C VAL A 251 -8.62 9.47 9.13
N ALA A 252 -9.12 10.64 9.55
CA ALA A 252 -9.03 11.08 10.94
C ALA A 252 -9.85 10.18 11.86
N ALA A 253 -11.07 9.80 11.47
CA ALA A 253 -11.92 8.91 12.22
C ALA A 253 -11.31 7.51 12.39
N ALA A 254 -10.80 6.92 11.31
CA ALA A 254 -10.11 5.61 11.36
C ALA A 254 -8.87 5.65 12.28
N LEU A 255 -8.05 6.71 12.15
CA LEU A 255 -6.89 6.93 13.02
C LEU A 255 -7.29 6.96 14.51
N LEU A 256 -8.32 7.74 14.86
CA LEU A 256 -8.73 7.91 16.26
C LEU A 256 -9.49 6.70 16.81
N ALA A 257 -10.20 5.95 15.96
CA ALA A 257 -10.82 4.68 16.36
C ALA A 257 -9.79 3.66 16.81
N ASP A 258 -8.69 3.51 16.05
CA ASP A 258 -7.57 2.65 16.42
C ASP A 258 -6.91 3.10 17.73
N VAL A 259 -6.67 4.39 17.91
CA VAL A 259 -6.07 4.95 19.13
C VAL A 259 -7.00 4.72 20.34
N ALA A 260 -8.31 4.88 20.18
CA ALA A 260 -9.30 4.61 21.23
C ALA A 260 -9.29 3.12 21.63
N ALA A 261 -9.21 2.21 20.65
CA ALA A 261 -9.13 0.77 20.90
C ALA A 261 -7.83 0.38 21.63
N LEU A 262 -6.69 0.98 21.30
CA LEU A 262 -5.44 0.78 22.01
C LEU A 262 -5.51 1.30 23.47
N ARG A 263 -6.12 2.48 23.66
CA ARG A 263 -6.33 3.02 25.00
C ARG A 263 -7.32 2.23 25.84
N ALA A 264 -8.33 1.61 25.23
CA ALA A 264 -9.23 0.71 25.94
C ALA A 264 -8.48 -0.49 26.54
N GLN A 265 -7.42 -0.99 25.88
CA GLN A 265 -6.55 -2.03 26.43
C GLN A 265 -5.59 -1.50 27.50
N ARG A 266 -5.07 -0.28 27.34
CA ARG A 266 -4.07 0.36 28.19
C ARG A 266 -4.45 1.83 28.45
N PRO A 267 -5.34 2.09 29.44
CA PRO A 267 -5.80 3.45 29.76
C PRO A 267 -4.71 4.41 30.26
N ASP A 268 -3.59 3.88 30.69
CA ASP A 268 -2.42 4.61 31.19
C ASP A 268 -1.55 5.23 30.07
N LEU A 269 -1.76 4.85 28.81
CA LEU A 269 -1.00 5.41 27.70
C LEU A 269 -1.26 6.91 27.53
N LEU A 270 -0.19 7.68 27.42
CA LEU A 270 -0.27 9.09 27.04
C LEU A 270 -0.60 9.17 25.54
N VAL A 271 -1.52 10.07 25.18
CA VAL A 271 -1.85 10.32 23.76
C VAL A 271 -1.37 11.71 23.37
N GLU A 272 -0.54 11.78 22.35
CA GLU A 272 0.03 13.01 21.81
C GLU A 272 -0.40 13.21 20.38
N VAL A 273 -1.09 14.33 20.11
CA VAL A 273 -1.54 14.74 18.78
C VAL A 273 -0.53 15.72 18.20
N ILE A 274 0.10 15.36 17.10
CA ILE A 274 1.14 16.17 16.45
C ILE A 274 0.60 16.69 15.11
N CYS A 275 0.67 18.01 14.90
CA CYS A 275 0.21 18.64 13.67
C CYS A 275 1.14 19.79 13.25
N ASP A 276 1.09 20.16 11.97
CA ASP A 276 1.89 21.26 11.37
C ASP A 276 1.50 22.66 11.84
N GLY A 277 0.41 22.77 12.58
CA GLY A 277 -0.13 24.06 13.07
C GLY A 277 -1.17 24.69 12.15
N ALA A 278 -1.53 24.06 11.03
CA ALA A 278 -2.59 24.53 10.15
C ALA A 278 -3.96 24.45 10.85
N PRO A 279 -4.75 25.54 10.91
CA PRO A 279 -6.02 25.54 11.63
C PRO A 279 -7.00 24.46 11.13
N GLU A 280 -7.06 24.21 9.82
CA GLU A 280 -7.92 23.21 9.24
C GLU A 280 -7.55 21.78 9.68
N MET A 281 -6.27 21.49 9.88
CA MET A 281 -5.83 20.18 10.38
C MET A 281 -6.16 20.01 11.85
N TRP A 282 -5.99 21.06 12.64
CA TRP A 282 -6.41 21.03 14.05
C TRP A 282 -7.91 20.85 14.20
N ASN A 283 -8.73 21.55 13.41
CA ASN A 283 -10.19 21.41 13.45
C ASN A 283 -10.62 19.97 13.13
N LEU A 284 -9.98 19.34 12.13
CA LEU A 284 -10.25 17.96 11.74
C LEU A 284 -9.87 16.97 12.85
N LEU A 285 -8.68 17.13 13.43
CA LEU A 285 -8.19 16.27 14.50
C LEU A 285 -9.01 16.47 15.79
N ASP A 286 -9.37 17.71 16.13
CA ASP A 286 -10.17 18.01 17.32
C ASP A 286 -11.58 17.42 17.23
N GLY A 287 -12.20 17.48 16.06
CA GLY A 287 -13.47 16.80 15.79
C GLY A 287 -13.36 15.30 16.01
N ALA A 288 -12.38 14.65 15.39
CA ALA A 288 -12.18 13.22 15.53
C ALA A 288 -11.78 12.80 16.96
N VAL A 289 -10.99 13.59 17.68
CA VAL A 289 -10.65 13.37 19.10
C VAL A 289 -11.89 13.44 19.99
N ALA A 290 -12.79 14.40 19.71
CA ALA A 290 -14.03 14.55 20.47
C ALA A 290 -14.98 13.36 20.22
N GLU A 291 -15.14 12.95 18.97
CA GLU A 291 -15.95 11.78 18.59
C GLU A 291 -15.42 10.48 19.19
N ALA A 292 -14.10 10.32 19.27
CA ALA A 292 -13.47 9.17 19.92
C ALA A 292 -13.51 9.21 21.46
N GLY A 293 -14.04 10.27 22.08
CA GLY A 293 -14.11 10.43 23.53
C GLY A 293 -12.76 10.61 24.23
N LEU A 294 -11.76 11.15 23.51
CA LEU A 294 -10.37 11.29 23.99
C LEU A 294 -9.99 12.70 24.42
N THR A 295 -10.91 13.66 24.43
CA THR A 295 -10.66 15.10 24.63
C THR A 295 -9.80 15.41 25.85
N ASP A 296 -10.10 14.79 27.00
CA ASP A 296 -9.38 15.04 28.27
C ASP A 296 -8.06 14.27 28.40
N SER A 297 -7.75 13.46 27.39
CA SER A 297 -6.64 12.50 27.43
C SER A 297 -5.51 12.82 26.45
N VAL A 298 -5.66 13.85 25.63
CA VAL A 298 -4.69 14.17 24.58
C VAL A 298 -3.84 15.38 24.92
N ARG A 299 -2.56 15.32 24.56
CA ARG A 299 -1.66 16.48 24.53
C ARG A 299 -1.48 16.94 23.09
N ARG A 300 -1.57 18.23 22.83
CA ARG A 300 -1.36 18.83 21.52
C ARG A 300 0.07 19.32 21.39
N LEU A 301 0.73 18.90 20.32
CA LEU A 301 2.07 19.32 19.99
C LEU A 301 2.11 19.86 18.55
N VAL A 302 2.75 21.01 18.38
CA VAL A 302 3.09 21.48 17.02
C VAL A 302 4.32 20.72 16.54
N ASP A 303 4.31 20.28 15.29
CA ASP A 303 5.46 19.61 14.68
C ASP A 303 6.69 20.53 14.74
N LEU A 304 7.73 20.05 15.39
CA LEU A 304 8.96 20.77 15.59
C LEU A 304 9.63 21.18 14.27
N TRP A 305 9.56 20.33 13.26
CA TRP A 305 10.22 20.61 11.97
C TRP A 305 9.47 21.70 11.19
N HIS A 306 8.16 21.71 11.24
CA HIS A 306 7.34 22.80 10.68
C HIS A 306 7.61 24.12 11.41
N LEU A 307 7.63 24.08 12.74
CA LEU A 307 7.98 25.27 13.54
C LEU A 307 9.37 25.80 13.19
N LEU A 308 10.37 24.93 13.13
CA LEU A 308 11.73 25.32 12.73
C LEU A 308 11.80 25.86 11.29
N GLY A 309 10.95 25.35 10.40
CA GLY A 309 10.81 25.90 9.05
C GLY A 309 10.35 27.35 9.04
N TYR A 310 9.36 27.70 9.86
CA TYR A 310 8.89 29.10 10.01
C TYR A 310 9.94 29.97 10.68
N VAL A 311 10.57 29.49 11.75
CA VAL A 311 11.68 30.20 12.43
C VAL A 311 12.82 30.45 11.46
N GLY A 312 13.19 29.47 10.65
CA GLY A 312 14.22 29.61 9.63
C GLY A 312 13.89 30.68 8.58
N LYS A 313 12.65 30.73 8.11
CA LYS A 313 12.18 31.78 7.19
C LYS A 313 12.30 33.17 7.83
N ALA A 314 11.87 33.34 9.07
CA ALA A 314 11.96 34.60 9.80
C ALA A 314 13.42 35.03 10.03
N LEU A 315 14.31 34.10 10.37
CA LEU A 315 15.73 34.37 10.57
C LEU A 315 16.44 34.81 9.27
N ARG A 316 16.13 34.14 8.14
CA ARG A 316 16.66 34.53 6.81
C ARG A 316 16.17 35.90 6.34
N ALA A 317 15.01 36.33 6.77
CA ALA A 317 14.53 37.67 6.48
C ALA A 317 15.33 38.79 7.23
N ARG A 318 16.04 38.41 8.31
CA ARG A 318 16.74 39.37 9.20
C ARG A 318 18.26 39.26 9.14
N TYR A 319 18.81 38.09 8.86
CA TYR A 319 20.24 37.76 8.91
C TYR A 319 20.71 37.17 7.57
N ASP A 320 22.02 37.23 7.32
CA ASP A 320 22.64 36.44 6.25
C ASP A 320 22.48 34.93 6.49
N GLU A 321 22.69 34.12 5.46
CA GLU A 321 22.43 32.65 5.49
C GLU A 321 23.26 31.95 6.58
N THR A 322 24.51 32.36 6.79
CA THR A 322 25.39 31.75 7.79
C THR A 322 24.87 31.99 9.20
N ARG A 323 24.55 33.24 9.51
CA ARG A 323 24.02 33.62 10.83
C ARG A 323 22.62 33.07 11.06
N ALA A 324 21.76 33.10 10.05
CA ALA A 324 20.42 32.48 10.11
C ALA A 324 20.49 30.97 10.46
N SER A 325 21.41 30.26 9.82
CA SER A 325 21.60 28.81 10.09
C SER A 325 22.13 28.55 11.51
N GLN A 326 23.06 29.36 12.00
CA GLN A 326 23.56 29.26 13.38
C GLN A 326 22.47 29.52 14.42
N GLU A 327 21.68 30.58 14.22
CA GLU A 327 20.59 30.92 15.13
C GLU A 327 19.47 29.84 15.09
N LEU A 328 19.16 29.29 13.91
CA LEU A 328 18.21 28.19 13.79
C LEU A 328 18.67 26.96 14.57
N ALA A 329 19.94 26.59 14.47
CA ALA A 329 20.51 25.48 15.24
C ALA A 329 20.41 25.73 16.75
N ARG A 330 20.67 26.96 17.20
CA ARG A 330 20.51 27.36 18.62
C ARG A 330 19.05 27.26 19.07
N TRP A 331 18.10 27.73 18.28
CA TRP A 331 16.68 27.63 18.58
C TRP A 331 16.21 26.17 18.64
N LYS A 332 16.66 25.31 17.71
CA LYS A 332 16.38 23.88 17.75
C LYS A 332 16.80 23.26 19.10
N LEU A 333 18.03 23.50 19.54
CA LEU A 333 18.51 22.99 20.83
C LEU A 333 17.71 23.55 22.03
N ARG A 334 17.34 24.83 22.00
CA ARG A 334 16.52 25.43 23.06
C ARG A 334 15.12 24.80 23.11
N LEU A 335 14.46 24.65 21.97
CA LEU A 335 13.12 24.06 21.90
C LEU A 335 13.11 22.61 22.37
N LEU A 336 14.17 21.85 22.12
CA LEU A 336 14.30 20.48 22.58
C LEU A 336 14.62 20.33 24.08
N ASN A 337 15.28 21.32 24.68
CA ASN A 337 15.86 21.15 26.03
C ASN A 337 15.34 22.15 27.09
N GLN A 338 14.51 23.14 26.71
CA GLN A 338 14.05 24.17 27.63
C GLN A 338 12.52 24.34 27.54
N SER A 339 11.81 24.04 28.59
CA SER A 339 10.35 24.16 28.66
C SER A 339 9.80 25.57 28.38
N THR A 340 10.59 26.61 28.59
CA THR A 340 10.20 28.01 28.33
C THR A 340 10.60 28.53 26.95
N ALA A 341 11.23 27.69 26.12
CA ALA A 341 11.78 28.15 24.85
C ALA A 341 10.69 28.63 23.88
N ALA A 342 9.56 27.93 23.80
CA ALA A 342 8.43 28.31 22.95
C ALA A 342 7.88 29.70 23.34
N ALA A 343 7.70 29.98 24.61
CA ALA A 343 7.25 31.28 25.09
C ALA A 343 8.26 32.42 24.82
N ARG A 344 9.55 32.10 24.76
CA ARG A 344 10.61 33.08 24.39
C ARG A 344 10.68 33.31 22.89
N LEU A 345 10.30 32.36 22.08
CA LEU A 345 10.28 32.48 20.63
C LEU A 345 9.19 33.47 20.16
N LEU A 346 8.09 33.54 20.92
CA LEU A 346 6.94 34.41 20.62
C LEU A 346 7.09 35.84 21.11
N LYS A 347 8.13 36.15 21.86
CA LYS A 347 8.52 37.50 22.30
C LYS A 347 9.57 38.14 21.37
#